data_6b7f52dc40b0b087125bbf04926f774c
#
_entry.id   6b7f52dc40b0b087125bbf04926f774c
#
_cell.length_a   1.000
_cell.length_b   1.000
_cell.length_c   1.000
_cell.angle_alpha   90.00
_cell.angle_beta   90.00
_cell.angle_gamma   90.00
#
_symmetry.space_group_name_H-M   'P 1'
#
loop_
_entity.id
_entity.type
_entity.pdbx_description
1 polymer ?
#
loop_
_entity_poly.entity_id
_entity_poly.type
_entity_poly.pdbx_seq_one_letter_code
_entity_poly.pdbx_strand_id
1 'polypeptide(L)'
;MTEAVKIAIKGMEADEGGPFGCVIVKNGKVVGRGNNRVTSTNDPTAHAEIMAIREACKGLNTFQLEGCIVYASSEPCPMCLGAIYWARPDKVYYGSNHSDAANIGFDDSFIYKEIALSNDNRNIPFEQCGREIALEAFRKWEEKDDKKSY
;
A
#
# COMPACT_ATOMS: atom_id res chain seq x y z
N MET A 1 -3.90 -3.33 -16.84
CA MET A 1 -2.42 -3.16 -16.93
C MET A 1 -2.03 -1.94 -17.76
N THR A 2 -2.40 -1.82 -19.01
CA THR A 2 -2.03 -0.65 -19.87
C THR A 2 -2.32 0.70 -19.21
N GLU A 3 -3.46 0.84 -18.53
CA GLU A 3 -3.81 2.09 -17.82
C GLU A 3 -2.89 2.34 -16.61
N ALA A 4 -2.53 1.32 -15.86
CA ALA A 4 -1.60 1.46 -14.74
C ALA A 4 -0.22 1.94 -15.22
N VAL A 5 0.28 1.39 -16.35
CA VAL A 5 1.54 1.83 -16.95
C VAL A 5 1.46 3.28 -17.47
N LYS A 6 0.35 3.68 -18.12
CA LYS A 6 0.17 5.08 -18.57
C LYS A 6 0.19 6.06 -17.39
N ILE A 7 -0.44 5.70 -16.27
CA ILE A 7 -0.44 6.51 -15.05
C ILE A 7 0.97 6.60 -14.46
N ALA A 8 1.73 5.50 -14.45
CA ALA A 8 3.12 5.48 -14.01
C ALA A 8 3.99 6.45 -14.82
N ILE A 9 3.93 6.36 -16.16
CA ILE A 9 4.69 7.22 -17.06
C ILE A 9 4.31 8.69 -16.85
N LYS A 10 3.01 9.00 -16.84
CA LYS A 10 2.53 10.38 -16.67
C LYS A 10 2.98 11.00 -15.34
N GLY A 11 2.91 10.24 -14.23
CA GLY A 11 3.34 10.73 -12.93
C GLY A 11 4.86 10.97 -12.86
N MET A 12 5.64 10.07 -13.46
CA MET A 12 7.09 10.20 -13.58
C MET A 12 7.47 11.43 -14.45
N GLU A 13 6.84 11.60 -15.60
CA GLU A 13 7.09 12.75 -16.49
C GLU A 13 6.68 14.10 -15.87
N ALA A 14 5.78 14.08 -14.90
CA ALA A 14 5.37 15.25 -14.14
C ALA A 14 6.20 15.47 -12.86
N ASP A 15 7.32 14.76 -12.68
CA ASP A 15 8.19 14.81 -11.50
C ASP A 15 7.45 14.53 -10.17
N GLU A 16 6.34 13.78 -10.20
CA GLU A 16 5.56 13.46 -9.00
C GLU A 16 6.20 12.36 -8.15
N GLY A 17 6.97 11.44 -8.77
CA GLY A 17 7.63 10.34 -8.09
C GLY A 17 8.17 9.29 -9.04
N GLY A 18 8.47 8.08 -8.52
CA GLY A 18 8.99 6.96 -9.29
C GLY A 18 8.02 6.41 -10.34
N PRO A 19 8.49 5.53 -11.26
CA PRO A 19 7.75 5.04 -12.44
C PRO A 19 6.73 3.94 -12.08
N PHE A 20 5.88 4.18 -11.09
CA PHE A 20 4.90 3.22 -10.59
C PHE A 20 3.48 3.76 -10.70
N GLY A 21 2.56 2.88 -11.13
CA GLY A 21 1.15 3.21 -11.29
C GLY A 21 0.26 2.03 -10.90
N CYS A 22 -0.94 2.34 -10.40
CA CYS A 22 -1.91 1.35 -9.97
C CYS A 22 -3.33 1.76 -10.38
N VAL A 23 -4.14 0.77 -10.75
CA VAL A 23 -5.55 0.94 -11.08
C VAL A 23 -6.36 -0.12 -10.35
N ILE A 24 -7.47 0.30 -9.74
CA ILE A 24 -8.43 -0.60 -9.08
C ILE A 24 -9.73 -0.61 -9.88
N VAL A 25 -10.21 -1.82 -10.16
CA VAL A 25 -11.39 -2.05 -11.02
C VAL A 25 -12.45 -2.81 -10.23
N LYS A 26 -13.71 -2.36 -10.29
CA LYS A 26 -14.89 -3.05 -9.78
C LYS A 26 -15.94 -3.17 -10.88
N ASN A 27 -16.44 -4.38 -11.16
CA ASN A 27 -17.45 -4.63 -12.19
C ASN A 27 -17.08 -4.01 -13.57
N GLY A 28 -15.82 -4.17 -13.99
CA GLY A 28 -15.31 -3.63 -15.25
C GLY A 28 -15.08 -2.11 -15.29
N LYS A 29 -15.36 -1.39 -14.20
CA LYS A 29 -15.15 0.07 -14.11
C LYS A 29 -13.97 0.40 -13.22
N VAL A 30 -13.16 1.36 -13.62
CA VAL A 30 -12.08 1.89 -12.79
C VAL A 30 -12.67 2.72 -11.65
N VAL A 31 -12.36 2.33 -10.42
CA VAL A 31 -12.85 2.97 -9.18
C VAL A 31 -11.73 3.66 -8.39
N GLY A 32 -10.46 3.39 -8.73
CA GLY A 32 -9.31 4.06 -8.13
C GLY A 32 -8.11 4.05 -9.05
N ARG A 33 -7.33 5.13 -9.02
CA ARG A 33 -6.07 5.34 -9.74
C ARG A 33 -5.03 5.88 -8.80
N GLY A 34 -3.78 5.51 -9.01
CA GLY A 34 -2.66 6.06 -8.26
C GLY A 34 -1.37 5.98 -9.07
N ASN A 35 -0.56 7.00 -8.96
CA ASN A 35 0.85 6.98 -9.30
C ASN A 35 1.68 7.20 -8.05
N ASN A 36 2.97 6.89 -8.11
CA ASN A 36 3.89 7.21 -7.03
C ASN A 36 4.00 8.73 -6.86
N ARG A 37 3.88 9.20 -5.61
CA ARG A 37 3.93 10.63 -5.23
C ARG A 37 4.88 10.90 -4.07
N VAL A 38 5.78 9.99 -3.79
CA VAL A 38 6.69 10.07 -2.65
C VAL A 38 7.45 11.41 -2.62
N THR A 39 8.04 11.80 -3.74
CA THR A 39 8.87 13.01 -3.80
C THR A 39 8.05 14.29 -3.82
N SER A 40 6.95 14.34 -4.56
CA SER A 40 6.11 15.55 -4.67
C SER A 40 5.32 15.88 -3.42
N THR A 41 5.03 14.86 -2.58
CA THR A 41 4.27 15.05 -1.33
C THR A 41 5.12 14.93 -0.06
N ASN A 42 6.43 14.61 -0.18
CA ASN A 42 7.29 14.27 0.94
C ASN A 42 6.69 13.19 1.86
N ASP A 43 5.98 12.22 1.26
CA ASP A 43 5.33 11.13 1.96
C ASP A 43 5.90 9.78 1.47
N PRO A 44 6.74 9.10 2.28
CA PRO A 44 7.33 7.81 1.90
C PRO A 44 6.29 6.71 1.72
N THR A 45 5.05 6.91 2.15
CA THR A 45 3.95 5.96 1.98
C THR A 45 3.13 6.20 0.71
N ALA A 46 3.34 7.29 -0.01
CA ALA A 46 2.57 7.66 -1.21
C ALA A 46 2.95 6.84 -2.44
N HIS A 47 2.99 5.52 -2.30
CA HIS A 47 3.14 4.58 -3.41
C HIS A 47 1.86 4.50 -4.26
N ALA A 48 1.98 4.09 -5.50
CA ALA A 48 0.87 4.04 -6.46
C ALA A 48 -0.33 3.23 -5.95
N GLU A 49 -0.09 2.09 -5.33
CA GLU A 49 -1.11 1.21 -4.77
C GLU A 49 -1.84 1.88 -3.61
N ILE A 50 -1.09 2.55 -2.71
CA ILE A 50 -1.66 3.28 -1.57
C ILE A 50 -2.57 4.41 -2.07
N MET A 51 -2.12 5.16 -3.08
CA MET A 51 -2.90 6.24 -3.68
C MET A 51 -4.17 5.70 -4.34
N ALA A 52 -4.07 4.59 -5.09
CA ALA A 52 -5.23 3.97 -5.73
C ALA A 52 -6.23 3.40 -4.71
N ILE A 53 -5.76 2.76 -3.62
CA ILE A 53 -6.60 2.25 -2.53
C ILE A 53 -7.36 3.41 -1.87
N ARG A 54 -6.67 4.49 -1.52
CA ARG A 54 -7.28 5.69 -0.92
C ARG A 54 -8.38 6.29 -1.81
N GLU A 55 -8.10 6.43 -3.12
CA GLU A 55 -9.09 6.94 -4.08
C GLU A 55 -10.31 6.01 -4.20
N ALA A 56 -10.07 4.69 -4.36
CA ALA A 56 -11.14 3.71 -4.48
C ALA A 56 -12.01 3.66 -3.21
N CYS A 57 -11.41 3.58 -2.03
CA CYS A 57 -12.13 3.55 -0.77
C CYS A 57 -12.97 4.82 -0.56
N LYS A 58 -12.42 5.99 -0.89
CA LYS A 58 -13.14 7.27 -0.84
C LYS A 58 -14.33 7.28 -1.81
N GLY A 59 -14.11 6.88 -3.07
CA GLY A 59 -15.14 6.88 -4.11
C GLY A 59 -16.27 5.89 -3.85
N LEU A 60 -15.93 4.72 -3.27
CA LEU A 60 -16.90 3.66 -2.93
C LEU A 60 -17.50 3.84 -1.53
N ASN A 61 -17.06 4.83 -0.75
CA ASN A 61 -17.46 5.07 0.63
C ASN A 61 -17.33 3.81 1.52
N THR A 62 -16.20 3.13 1.42
CA THR A 62 -15.90 1.90 2.16
C THR A 62 -14.41 1.85 2.52
N PHE A 63 -14.05 1.10 3.53
CA PHE A 63 -12.65 0.80 3.88
C PHE A 63 -12.16 -0.55 3.35
N GLN A 64 -13.01 -1.28 2.62
CA GLN A 64 -12.70 -2.57 2.01
C GLN A 64 -13.00 -2.56 0.51
N LEU A 65 -12.22 -3.31 -0.25
CA LEU A 65 -12.28 -3.37 -1.71
C LEU A 65 -12.75 -4.75 -2.22
N GLU A 66 -13.65 -5.39 -1.47
CA GLU A 66 -14.28 -6.64 -1.88
C GLU A 66 -14.99 -6.49 -3.24
N GLY A 67 -14.83 -7.47 -4.11
CA GLY A 67 -15.29 -7.41 -5.49
C GLY A 67 -14.40 -6.54 -6.40
N CYS A 68 -13.25 -6.06 -5.91
CA CYS A 68 -12.32 -5.28 -6.71
C CYS A 68 -11.12 -6.10 -7.16
N ILE A 69 -10.53 -5.71 -8.30
CA ILE A 69 -9.28 -6.24 -8.82
C ILE A 69 -8.27 -5.10 -8.90
N VAL A 70 -7.07 -5.35 -8.36
CA VAL A 70 -5.95 -4.41 -8.41
C VAL A 70 -5.04 -4.74 -9.59
N TYR A 71 -4.62 -3.74 -10.33
CA TYR A 71 -3.61 -3.82 -11.39
C TYR A 71 -2.47 -2.87 -11.04
N ALA A 72 -1.34 -3.41 -10.60
CA ALA A 72 -0.12 -2.67 -10.29
C ALA A 72 0.89 -2.78 -11.44
N SER A 73 1.54 -1.70 -11.82
CA SER A 73 2.56 -1.72 -12.88
C SER A 73 3.79 -2.54 -12.49
N SER A 74 4.06 -2.67 -11.19
CA SER A 74 5.11 -3.50 -10.61
C SER A 74 4.58 -4.33 -9.45
N GLU A 75 5.27 -5.39 -9.08
CA GLU A 75 4.99 -6.23 -7.93
C GLU A 75 4.97 -5.37 -6.65
N PRO A 76 3.90 -5.44 -5.83
CA PRO A 76 3.77 -4.60 -4.65
C PRO A 76 4.86 -4.86 -3.61
N CYS A 77 5.51 -3.80 -3.14
CA CYS A 77 6.47 -3.86 -2.05
C CYS A 77 5.82 -4.32 -0.72
N PRO A 78 6.58 -4.66 0.33
CA PRO A 78 6.01 -5.14 1.60
C PRO A 78 4.98 -4.19 2.23
N MET A 79 5.17 -2.88 2.14
CA MET A 79 4.20 -1.89 2.63
C MET A 79 2.88 -1.97 1.85
N CYS A 80 2.95 -1.97 0.52
CA CYS A 80 1.78 -2.05 -0.35
C CYS A 80 1.08 -3.40 -0.24
N LEU A 81 1.83 -4.49 -0.10
CA LEU A 81 1.29 -5.83 0.16
C LEU A 81 0.45 -5.83 1.43
N GLY A 82 0.97 -5.27 2.54
CA GLY A 82 0.23 -5.12 3.79
C GLY A 82 -1.07 -4.31 3.61
N ALA A 83 -1.00 -3.19 2.89
CA ALA A 83 -2.18 -2.36 2.60
C ALA A 83 -3.22 -3.09 1.75
N ILE A 84 -2.79 -3.89 0.77
CA ILE A 84 -3.67 -4.72 -0.07
C ILE A 84 -4.40 -5.76 0.79
N TYR A 85 -3.71 -6.44 1.70
CA TYR A 85 -4.36 -7.40 2.62
C TYR A 85 -5.38 -6.72 3.54
N TRP A 86 -5.10 -5.51 4.03
CA TRP A 86 -6.09 -4.74 4.80
C TRP A 86 -7.28 -4.28 3.97
N ALA A 87 -7.06 -3.93 2.70
CA ALA A 87 -8.12 -3.51 1.77
C ALA A 87 -8.97 -4.68 1.24
N ARG A 88 -8.46 -5.92 1.24
CA ARG A 88 -9.17 -7.15 0.86
C ARG A 88 -9.78 -7.12 -0.56
N PRO A 89 -9.03 -6.78 -1.62
CA PRO A 89 -9.51 -6.99 -2.98
C PRO A 89 -9.54 -8.49 -3.30
N ASP A 90 -10.32 -8.87 -4.30
CA ASP A 90 -10.44 -10.28 -4.71
C ASP A 90 -9.18 -10.80 -5.40
N LYS A 91 -8.44 -9.91 -6.09
CA LYS A 91 -7.25 -10.31 -6.86
C LYS A 91 -6.32 -9.13 -7.12
N VAL A 92 -5.03 -9.47 -7.26
CA VAL A 92 -3.99 -8.55 -7.71
C VAL A 92 -3.32 -9.10 -8.96
N TYR A 93 -3.16 -8.25 -9.96
CA TYR A 93 -2.28 -8.46 -11.10
C TYR A 93 -1.15 -7.46 -11.05
N TYR A 94 0.06 -7.88 -11.32
CA TYR A 94 1.22 -6.98 -11.43
C TYR A 94 1.98 -7.22 -12.75
N GLY A 95 2.73 -6.20 -13.17
CA GLY A 95 3.49 -6.21 -14.42
C GLY A 95 4.93 -6.67 -14.22
N SER A 96 5.85 -5.73 -13.90
CA SER A 96 7.25 -6.04 -13.58
C SER A 96 7.37 -6.69 -12.20
N ASN A 97 8.45 -7.42 -11.97
CA ASN A 97 8.74 -8.07 -10.68
C ASN A 97 9.72 -7.24 -9.83
N HIS A 98 10.02 -7.71 -8.60
CA HIS A 98 10.97 -7.05 -7.69
C HIS A 98 12.37 -6.88 -8.29
N SER A 99 12.86 -7.87 -9.08
CA SER A 99 14.18 -7.77 -9.71
C SER A 99 14.22 -6.66 -10.78
N ASP A 100 13.12 -6.48 -11.53
CA ASP A 100 13.02 -5.40 -12.50
C ASP A 100 13.04 -4.03 -11.80
N ALA A 101 12.36 -3.88 -10.66
CA ALA A 101 12.36 -2.66 -9.86
C ALA A 101 13.75 -2.39 -9.25
N ALA A 102 14.41 -3.42 -8.71
CA ALA A 102 15.75 -3.31 -8.16
C ALA A 102 16.78 -2.85 -9.20
N ASN A 103 16.69 -3.33 -10.44
CA ASN A 103 17.58 -2.95 -11.54
C ASN A 103 17.54 -1.46 -11.90
N ILE A 104 16.46 -0.76 -11.54
CA ILE A 104 16.32 0.70 -11.73
C ILE A 104 16.47 1.49 -10.43
N GLY A 105 16.97 0.86 -9.35
CA GLY A 105 17.28 1.52 -8.08
C GLY A 105 16.19 1.46 -7.02
N PHE A 106 15.09 0.72 -7.23
CA PHE A 106 14.02 0.53 -6.25
C PHE A 106 14.06 -0.88 -5.65
N ASP A 107 15.15 -1.19 -4.93
CA ASP A 107 15.32 -2.48 -4.24
C ASP A 107 14.65 -2.47 -2.86
N ASP A 108 13.60 -3.27 -2.70
CA ASP A 108 12.87 -3.48 -1.45
C ASP A 108 13.22 -4.80 -0.75
N SER A 109 14.18 -5.56 -1.28
CA SER A 109 14.58 -6.87 -0.75
C SER A 109 15.03 -6.83 0.71
N PHE A 110 15.63 -5.70 1.13
CA PHE A 110 16.06 -5.52 2.52
C PHE A 110 14.87 -5.51 3.48
N ILE A 111 13.71 -4.97 3.08
CA ILE A 111 12.51 -4.91 3.94
C ILE A 111 11.98 -6.33 4.22
N TYR A 112 11.97 -7.21 3.20
CA TYR A 112 11.59 -8.60 3.39
C TYR A 112 12.48 -9.31 4.40
N LYS A 113 13.80 -9.04 4.36
CA LYS A 113 14.77 -9.59 5.33
C LYS A 113 14.50 -9.06 6.74
N GLU A 114 14.29 -7.75 6.87
CA GLU A 114 14.00 -7.10 8.16
C GLU A 114 12.70 -7.60 8.79
N ILE A 115 11.64 -7.79 8.01
CA ILE A 115 10.35 -8.31 8.51
C ILE A 115 10.50 -9.72 9.09
N ALA A 116 11.38 -10.54 8.53
CA ALA A 116 11.63 -11.91 9.00
C ALA A 116 12.46 -11.98 10.31
N LEU A 117 13.10 -10.89 10.72
CA LEU A 117 13.90 -10.82 11.93
C LEU A 117 13.05 -10.58 13.18
N SER A 118 13.51 -11.09 14.33
CA SER A 118 13.00 -10.64 15.63
C SER A 118 13.35 -9.16 15.87
N ASN A 119 12.57 -8.48 16.71
CA ASN A 119 12.74 -7.05 16.99
C ASN A 119 14.17 -6.67 17.37
N ASP A 120 14.84 -7.50 18.17
CA ASP A 120 16.21 -7.26 18.67
C ASP A 120 17.30 -7.36 17.59
N ASN A 121 16.97 -7.96 16.44
CA ASN A 121 17.92 -8.21 15.36
C ASN A 121 17.69 -7.28 14.14
N ARG A 122 16.72 -6.37 14.21
CA ARG A 122 16.43 -5.41 13.13
C ARG A 122 17.41 -4.25 13.13
N ASN A 123 17.72 -3.73 11.96
CA ASN A 123 18.58 -2.55 11.81
C ASN A 123 17.96 -1.28 12.44
N ILE A 124 16.63 -1.17 12.42
CA ILE A 124 15.92 -0.15 13.19
C ILE A 124 15.51 -0.80 14.50
N PRO A 125 16.01 -0.31 15.67
CA PRO A 125 15.67 -0.88 16.97
C PRO A 125 14.16 -0.79 17.27
N PHE A 126 13.58 -1.89 17.73
CA PHE A 126 12.19 -1.96 18.17
C PHE A 126 12.15 -2.35 19.63
N GLU A 127 11.81 -1.40 20.49
CA GLU A 127 11.74 -1.59 21.93
C GLU A 127 10.30 -1.38 22.44
N GLN A 128 9.80 -2.32 23.25
CA GLN A 128 8.49 -2.17 23.86
C GLN A 128 8.56 -1.17 25.04
N CYS A 129 7.73 -0.14 24.98
CA CYS A 129 7.64 0.88 26.03
C CYS A 129 6.18 1.15 26.39
N GLY A 130 5.90 1.29 27.67
CA GLY A 130 4.59 1.74 28.19
C GLY A 130 3.41 0.80 27.88
N ARG A 131 3.63 -0.52 27.83
CA ARG A 131 2.61 -1.51 27.46
C ARG A 131 1.29 -1.34 28.23
N GLU A 132 1.32 -1.13 29.55
CA GLU A 132 0.10 -1.00 30.36
C GLU A 132 -0.71 0.25 30.00
N ILE A 133 -0.03 1.36 29.71
CA ILE A 133 -0.67 2.59 29.25
C ILE A 133 -1.31 2.37 27.87
N ALA A 134 -0.60 1.70 26.96
CA ALA A 134 -1.10 1.41 25.61
C ALA A 134 -2.37 0.50 25.65
N LEU A 135 -2.43 -0.44 26.59
CA LEU A 135 -3.58 -1.33 26.74
C LEU A 135 -4.89 -0.60 27.20
N GLU A 136 -4.80 0.62 27.73
CA GLU A 136 -6.00 1.40 28.06
C GLU A 136 -6.86 1.69 26.84
N ALA A 137 -6.24 1.94 25.67
CA ALA A 137 -6.97 2.13 24.42
C ALA A 137 -7.75 0.88 24.00
N PHE A 138 -7.16 -0.31 24.21
CA PHE A 138 -7.82 -1.57 23.89
C PHE A 138 -8.99 -1.86 24.83
N ARG A 139 -8.84 -1.62 26.14
CA ARG A 139 -9.94 -1.75 27.10
C ARG A 139 -11.11 -0.83 26.72
N LYS A 140 -10.83 0.45 26.42
CA LYS A 140 -11.86 1.40 25.97
C LYS A 140 -12.52 0.99 24.66
N TRP A 141 -11.76 0.38 23.74
CA TRP A 141 -12.32 -0.19 22.52
C TRP A 141 -13.24 -1.38 22.83
N GLU A 142 -12.87 -2.26 23.76
CA GLU A 142 -13.70 -3.40 24.18
C GLU A 142 -15.03 -2.95 24.81
N GLU A 143 -15.03 -1.85 25.55
CA GLU A 143 -16.21 -1.26 26.18
C GLU A 143 -17.11 -0.49 25.20
N LYS A 144 -16.64 -0.19 23.99
CA LYS A 144 -17.38 0.62 23.02
C LYS A 144 -18.50 -0.21 22.35
N ASP A 145 -19.76 0.21 22.48
CA ASP A 145 -20.93 -0.52 21.96
C ASP A 145 -21.04 -0.48 20.43
N ASP A 146 -20.64 0.64 19.79
CA ASP A 146 -20.76 0.89 18.35
C ASP A 146 -19.46 0.59 17.57
N LYS A 147 -18.71 -0.42 18.01
CA LYS A 147 -17.45 -0.85 17.38
C LYS A 147 -17.66 -1.24 15.92
N LYS A 148 -16.79 -0.75 15.03
CA LYS A 148 -16.68 -1.22 13.65
C LYS A 148 -15.33 -1.92 13.49
N SER A 149 -15.38 -3.23 13.27
CA SER A 149 -14.19 -4.01 12.91
C SER A 149 -13.83 -3.79 11.42
N TYR A 150 -12.56 -3.87 11.10
CA TYR A 150 -12.02 -3.72 9.74
C TYR A 150 -10.88 -4.71 9.47
#